data_740001fe87acd31aa1b0efb79417cc87
#
_entry.id   740001fe87acd31aa1b0efb79417cc87
#
_cell.length_a   1.000
_cell.length_b   1.000
_cell.length_c   1.000
_cell.angle_alpha   90.00
_cell.angle_beta   90.00
_cell.angle_gamma   90.00
#
_symmetry.space_group_name_H-M   'P 1'
#
loop_
_entity.id
_entity.type
_entity.pdbx_description
1 polymer ?
#
loop_
_entity_poly.entity_id
_entity_poly.type
_entity_poly.pdbx_seq_one_letter_code
_entity_poly.pdbx_strand_id
1 'polypeptide(L)'
;IINSVPKGTKLYKNKIEGLRGRATGLVFNLQPHNLITAKWLLEQMQADKIKFIQASAGVDTSYSQQSADAFAFVFSGITANRQKITLAAEIHNNRDRVTALAPSDIPPLLIAFLEKYRALFGLFARNVFIDSADEATIIECQKYKRLHGSIYDFVPAWKKTKIIDRINLQSGWMASGYFLLVEDYCKPEIDELNTYSWKEDRDNEPEDGHDHAINADQYSWLPYKNRIGRGGTHQ
;
A
#
# COMPACT_ATOMS: atom_id res chain seq x y z
N ILE A 1 -10.81 1.42 -34.78
CA ILE A 1 -10.25 1.53 -33.39
C ILE A 1 -9.99 3.00 -33.05
N ILE A 2 -9.63 3.86 -34.00
CA ILE A 2 -9.33 5.30 -33.76
C ILE A 2 -10.58 6.11 -33.36
N ASN A 3 -11.77 5.72 -33.81
CA ASN A 3 -13.01 6.45 -33.56
C ASN A 3 -13.69 6.15 -32.20
N SER A 4 -13.14 5.26 -31.39
CA SER A 4 -13.76 4.86 -30.10
C SER A 4 -13.26 5.65 -28.90
N VAL A 5 -12.30 6.56 -29.07
CA VAL A 5 -11.76 7.39 -27.99
C VAL A 5 -12.15 8.84 -28.20
N PRO A 6 -12.93 9.47 -27.30
CA PRO A 6 -13.35 10.87 -27.44
C PRO A 6 -12.15 11.82 -27.55
N LYS A 7 -12.20 12.74 -28.55
CA LYS A 7 -11.19 13.80 -28.72
C LYS A 7 -11.13 14.67 -27.45
N GLY A 8 -9.93 15.01 -27.02
CA GLY A 8 -9.70 15.85 -25.84
C GLY A 8 -9.53 15.08 -24.53
N THR A 9 -9.80 13.77 -24.50
CA THR A 9 -9.51 12.95 -23.33
C THR A 9 -8.01 12.65 -23.20
N LYS A 10 -7.53 12.42 -21.98
CA LYS A 10 -6.16 11.99 -21.68
C LYS A 10 -5.75 10.75 -22.51
N LEU A 11 -6.70 9.82 -22.68
CA LEU A 11 -6.50 8.60 -23.46
C LEU A 11 -6.27 8.92 -24.97
N TYR A 12 -6.94 9.94 -25.49
CA TYR A 12 -6.77 10.41 -26.87
C TYR A 12 -5.37 11.02 -27.07
N LYS A 13 -4.96 11.92 -26.19
CA LYS A 13 -3.63 12.56 -26.22
C LYS A 13 -2.51 11.52 -26.16
N ASN A 14 -2.60 10.54 -25.26
CA ASN A 14 -1.56 9.54 -25.08
C ASN A 14 -1.51 8.48 -26.19
N LYS A 15 -2.67 8.00 -26.69
CA LYS A 15 -2.71 6.91 -27.69
C LYS A 15 -2.67 7.38 -29.13
N ILE A 16 -3.18 8.57 -29.43
CA ILE A 16 -3.37 9.04 -30.81
C ILE A 16 -2.39 10.15 -31.18
N GLU A 17 -2.10 11.07 -30.29
CA GLU A 17 -1.16 12.17 -30.57
C GLU A 17 0.31 11.80 -30.37
N GLY A 18 0.60 10.58 -29.90
CA GLY A 18 1.97 10.06 -29.83
C GLY A 18 2.89 10.90 -28.93
N LEU A 19 2.31 11.74 -28.09
CA LEU A 19 3.06 12.50 -27.09
C LEU A 19 3.65 11.51 -26.09
N ARG A 20 4.87 11.05 -26.37
CA ARG A 20 5.76 10.40 -25.40
C ARG A 20 6.23 11.43 -24.35
N GLY A 21 5.28 12.14 -23.78
CA GLY A 21 5.45 12.77 -22.49
C GLY A 21 5.07 11.72 -21.46
N ARG A 22 5.73 11.69 -20.30
CA ARG A 22 5.29 11.01 -19.08
C ARG A 22 3.77 10.98 -19.10
N ALA A 23 3.14 9.82 -18.79
CA ALA A 23 1.69 9.78 -18.66
C ALA A 23 1.32 10.97 -17.76
N THR A 24 0.95 12.09 -18.40
CA THR A 24 0.75 13.37 -17.73
C THR A 24 -0.41 13.17 -16.80
N GLY A 25 -0.13 12.98 -15.52
CA GLY A 25 -1.13 12.75 -14.52
C GLY A 25 -0.91 11.59 -13.56
N LEU A 26 -0.06 10.60 -13.83
CA LEU A 26 0.24 9.55 -12.86
C LEU A 26 1.14 10.07 -11.75
N VAL A 27 0.80 9.70 -10.51
CA VAL A 27 1.57 10.03 -9.30
C VAL A 27 2.82 9.17 -9.23
N PHE A 28 2.69 7.87 -9.54
CA PHE A 28 3.79 6.91 -9.48
C PHE A 28 4.14 6.36 -10.86
N ASN A 29 5.39 5.99 -11.03
CA ASN A 29 5.92 5.37 -12.23
C ASN A 29 6.41 3.95 -11.88
N LEU A 30 5.47 3.00 -11.80
CA LEU A 30 5.79 1.61 -11.53
C LEU A 30 6.52 1.00 -12.71
N GLN A 31 7.66 0.38 -12.45
CA GLN A 31 8.51 -0.25 -13.47
C GLN A 31 8.60 -1.76 -13.23
N PRO A 32 8.92 -2.57 -14.26
CA PRO A 32 9.07 -4.02 -14.11
C PRO A 32 10.07 -4.43 -13.02
N HIS A 33 11.13 -3.64 -12.79
CA HIS A 33 12.11 -3.94 -11.74
C HIS A 33 11.59 -3.74 -10.32
N ASN A 34 10.42 -3.12 -10.14
CA ASN A 34 9.74 -3.00 -8.86
C ASN A 34 8.91 -4.25 -8.52
N LEU A 35 8.70 -5.15 -9.48
CA LEU A 35 7.89 -6.34 -9.31
C LEU A 35 8.76 -7.57 -9.15
N ILE A 36 8.44 -8.39 -8.15
CA ILE A 36 9.12 -9.66 -7.87
C ILE A 36 8.07 -10.75 -7.63
N THR A 37 8.40 -12.00 -7.98
CA THR A 37 7.50 -13.12 -7.68
C THR A 37 7.69 -13.61 -6.25
N ALA A 38 6.64 -14.17 -5.65
CA ALA A 38 6.71 -14.80 -4.33
C ALA A 38 7.72 -15.96 -4.32
N LYS A 39 7.74 -16.75 -5.38
CA LYS A 39 8.70 -17.85 -5.53
C LYS A 39 10.14 -17.35 -5.45
N TRP A 40 10.48 -16.35 -6.26
CA TRP A 40 11.82 -15.78 -6.25
C TRP A 40 12.19 -15.25 -4.86
N LEU A 41 11.29 -14.50 -4.20
CA LEU A 41 11.54 -13.95 -2.87
C LEU A 41 11.83 -15.04 -1.85
N LEU A 42 11.01 -16.09 -1.80
CA LEU A 42 11.20 -17.22 -0.88
C LEU A 42 12.53 -17.95 -1.14
N GLU A 43 12.91 -18.14 -2.40
CA GLU A 43 14.22 -18.70 -2.76
C GLU A 43 15.39 -17.83 -2.27
N GLN A 44 15.28 -16.49 -2.42
CA GLN A 44 16.31 -15.58 -1.91
C GLN A 44 16.40 -15.58 -0.38
N MET A 45 15.25 -15.68 0.31
CA MET A 45 15.19 -15.80 1.77
C MET A 45 15.82 -17.12 2.25
N GLN A 46 15.49 -18.24 1.62
CA GLN A 46 16.09 -19.55 1.93
C GLN A 46 17.60 -19.59 1.69
N ALA A 47 18.07 -18.87 0.67
CA ALA A 47 19.49 -18.76 0.35
C ALA A 47 20.23 -17.70 1.19
N ASP A 48 19.59 -17.13 2.22
CA ASP A 48 20.13 -16.06 3.07
C ASP A 48 20.57 -14.78 2.33
N LYS A 49 20.12 -14.58 1.08
CA LYS A 49 20.45 -13.41 0.27
C LYS A 49 19.56 -12.21 0.60
N ILE A 50 18.32 -12.47 1.04
CA ILE A 50 17.39 -11.45 1.54
C ILE A 50 17.05 -11.80 2.99
N LYS A 51 17.34 -10.86 3.89
CA LYS A 51 16.99 -10.93 5.32
C LYS A 51 16.11 -9.76 5.69
N PHE A 52 14.94 -10.04 6.24
CA PHE A 52 14.08 -8.99 6.77
C PHE A 52 14.54 -8.61 8.19
N ILE A 53 14.62 -7.30 8.43
CA ILE A 53 14.95 -6.72 9.75
C ILE A 53 13.72 -6.10 10.42
N GLN A 54 12.65 -5.90 9.67
CA GLN A 54 11.38 -5.35 10.16
C GLN A 54 10.27 -5.90 9.30
N ALA A 55 9.14 -6.26 9.93
CA ALA A 55 7.86 -6.45 9.27
C ALA A 55 6.79 -5.62 9.98
N SER A 56 5.81 -5.13 9.24
CA SER A 56 4.70 -4.31 9.72
C SER A 56 3.50 -4.46 8.79
N ALA A 57 2.35 -4.03 9.27
CA ALA A 57 1.15 -3.96 8.44
C ALA A 57 0.53 -2.56 8.52
N GLY A 58 -0.18 -2.19 7.47
CA GLY A 58 -0.97 -0.98 7.42
C GLY A 58 -2.41 -1.28 7.06
N VAL A 59 -3.31 -0.48 7.57
CA VAL A 59 -4.76 -0.58 7.35
C VAL A 59 -5.29 0.80 7.02
N ASP A 60 -5.86 0.93 5.82
CA ASP A 60 -6.61 2.11 5.43
C ASP A 60 -8.10 1.79 5.45
N THR A 61 -8.87 2.70 6.04
CA THR A 61 -10.31 2.53 6.19
C THR A 61 -10.99 3.77 5.62
N SER A 62 -11.87 3.56 4.66
CA SER A 62 -12.68 4.64 4.10
C SER A 62 -14.15 4.41 4.38
N TYR A 63 -14.75 5.34 5.13
CA TYR A 63 -16.19 5.39 5.40
C TYR A 63 -16.83 6.56 4.64
N SER A 64 -16.48 6.79 3.38
CA SER A 64 -17.16 7.82 2.60
C SER A 64 -18.46 7.28 2.03
N GLN A 65 -19.56 7.94 2.31
CA GLN A 65 -20.89 7.59 1.75
C GLN A 65 -20.94 7.68 0.21
N GLN A 66 -19.92 8.24 -0.42
CA GLN A 66 -19.84 8.46 -1.88
C GLN A 66 -18.92 7.50 -2.61
N SER A 67 -17.91 6.93 -1.94
CA SER A 67 -17.12 5.83 -2.46
C SER A 67 -17.59 4.52 -1.83
N ALA A 68 -17.53 3.42 -2.57
CA ALA A 68 -17.77 2.11 -1.97
C ALA A 68 -16.81 1.95 -0.80
N ASP A 69 -17.35 1.87 0.43
CA ASP A 69 -16.54 1.66 1.63
C ASP A 69 -15.54 0.55 1.38
N ALA A 70 -14.27 0.89 1.38
CA ALA A 70 -13.19 -0.05 1.14
C ALA A 70 -12.23 -0.08 2.32
N PHE A 71 -11.84 -1.28 2.72
CA PHE A 71 -10.80 -1.51 3.71
C PHE A 71 -9.61 -2.13 2.99
N ALA A 72 -8.46 -1.49 3.07
CA ALA A 72 -7.23 -2.02 2.52
C ALA A 72 -6.31 -2.51 3.63
N PHE A 73 -5.81 -3.74 3.49
CA PHE A 73 -4.81 -4.34 4.36
C PHE A 73 -3.54 -4.57 3.59
N VAL A 74 -2.42 -4.12 4.13
CA VAL A 74 -1.11 -4.31 3.54
C VAL A 74 -0.16 -4.93 4.56
N PHE A 75 0.58 -5.95 4.11
CA PHE A 75 1.66 -6.58 4.86
C PHE A 75 2.99 -6.28 4.16
N SER A 76 3.93 -5.66 4.86
CA SER A 76 5.20 -5.26 4.28
C SER A 76 6.39 -5.57 5.19
N GLY A 77 7.58 -5.56 4.59
CA GLY A 77 8.81 -5.75 5.32
C GLY A 77 9.95 -4.87 4.81
N ILE A 78 10.94 -4.67 5.65
CA ILE A 78 12.18 -3.96 5.32
C ILE A 78 13.34 -4.92 5.47
N THR A 79 14.18 -5.00 4.45
CA THR A 79 15.33 -5.89 4.40
C THR A 79 16.59 -5.24 5.00
N ALA A 80 17.58 -6.06 5.32
CA ALA A 80 18.92 -5.60 5.73
C ALA A 80 19.58 -4.73 4.64
N ASN A 81 19.25 -4.97 3.37
CA ASN A 81 19.70 -4.17 2.23
C ASN A 81 18.88 -2.88 2.03
N ARG A 82 18.08 -2.49 3.04
CA ARG A 82 17.28 -1.27 3.07
C ARG A 82 16.20 -1.20 1.98
N GLN A 83 15.79 -2.33 1.43
CA GLN A 83 14.65 -2.41 0.53
C GLN A 83 13.36 -2.57 1.33
N LYS A 84 12.33 -1.83 0.95
CA LYS A 84 10.96 -2.05 1.38
C LYS A 84 10.29 -2.98 0.38
N ILE A 85 9.67 -4.03 0.86
CA ILE A 85 8.96 -5.01 0.04
C ILE A 85 7.52 -5.09 0.53
N THR A 86 6.54 -4.74 -0.33
CA THR A 86 5.14 -5.11 -0.08
C THR A 86 4.98 -6.60 -0.36
N LEU A 87 4.60 -7.34 0.65
CA LEU A 87 4.47 -8.80 0.61
C LEU A 87 3.07 -9.22 0.19
N ALA A 88 2.05 -8.46 0.62
CA ALA A 88 0.67 -8.69 0.26
C ALA A 88 -0.19 -7.42 0.45
N ALA A 89 -1.23 -7.29 -0.37
CA ALA A 89 -2.26 -6.27 -0.26
C ALA A 89 -3.63 -6.91 -0.57
N GLU A 90 -4.63 -6.62 0.27
CA GLU A 90 -6.02 -7.02 0.04
C GLU A 90 -6.94 -5.81 0.21
N ILE A 91 -7.94 -5.68 -0.67
CA ILE A 91 -9.00 -4.66 -0.56
C ILE A 91 -10.34 -5.37 -0.35
N HIS A 92 -11.06 -4.97 0.67
CA HIS A 92 -12.39 -5.45 1.01
C HIS A 92 -13.41 -4.35 0.73
N ASN A 93 -14.19 -4.50 -0.33
CA ASN A 93 -15.24 -3.56 -0.71
C ASN A 93 -16.58 -3.96 -0.12
N ASN A 94 -17.35 -2.99 0.34
CA ASN A 94 -18.74 -3.19 0.77
C ASN A 94 -19.71 -3.32 -0.42
N ARG A 95 -19.32 -2.85 -1.60
CA ARG A 95 -20.15 -2.86 -2.81
C ARG A 95 -20.67 -4.25 -3.18
N ASP A 96 -19.86 -5.29 -2.97
CA ASP A 96 -20.19 -6.66 -3.34
C ASP A 96 -20.76 -7.48 -2.16
N ARG A 97 -21.09 -6.82 -1.05
CA ARG A 97 -21.61 -7.45 0.17
C ARG A 97 -23.06 -7.15 0.37
N VAL A 98 -23.81 -8.15 0.86
CA VAL A 98 -25.22 -7.99 1.25
C VAL A 98 -25.34 -7.06 2.47
N THR A 99 -24.38 -7.13 3.38
CA THR A 99 -24.28 -6.27 4.57
C THR A 99 -22.92 -5.61 4.59
N ALA A 100 -22.92 -4.28 4.74
CA ALA A 100 -21.68 -3.50 4.85
C ALA A 100 -20.87 -3.94 6.08
N LEU A 101 -19.53 -3.95 5.94
CA LEU A 101 -18.63 -4.21 7.05
C LEU A 101 -18.74 -3.09 8.08
N ALA A 102 -18.94 -3.50 9.33
CA ALA A 102 -18.83 -2.60 10.48
C ALA A 102 -17.40 -2.64 11.06
N PRO A 103 -17.00 -1.65 11.87
CA PRO A 103 -15.69 -1.67 12.54
C PRO A 103 -15.41 -2.95 13.33
N SER A 104 -16.45 -3.59 13.89
CA SER A 104 -16.35 -4.86 14.63
C SER A 104 -16.01 -6.07 13.74
N ASP A 105 -16.26 -5.99 12.44
CA ASP A 105 -15.99 -7.07 11.49
C ASP A 105 -14.53 -7.08 11.02
N ILE A 106 -13.83 -5.95 11.19
CA ILE A 106 -12.47 -5.77 10.72
C ILE A 106 -11.44 -6.63 11.47
N PRO A 107 -11.45 -6.73 12.82
CA PRO A 107 -10.43 -7.46 13.55
C PRO A 107 -10.27 -8.92 13.11
N PRO A 108 -11.32 -9.75 12.98
CA PRO A 108 -11.15 -11.13 12.54
C PRO A 108 -10.63 -11.25 11.11
N LEU A 109 -11.06 -10.37 10.19
CA LEU A 109 -10.56 -10.34 8.80
C LEU A 109 -9.07 -9.96 8.76
N LEU A 110 -8.70 -8.92 9.50
CA LEU A 110 -7.32 -8.46 9.59
C LEU A 110 -6.40 -9.52 10.20
N ILE A 111 -6.82 -10.19 11.27
CA ILE A 111 -6.05 -11.29 11.87
C ILE A 111 -5.89 -12.44 10.88
N ALA A 112 -6.94 -12.83 10.17
CA ALA A 112 -6.86 -13.88 9.14
C ALA A 112 -5.87 -13.53 8.04
N PHE A 113 -5.88 -12.28 7.56
CA PHE A 113 -4.91 -11.74 6.61
C PHE A 113 -3.48 -11.83 7.16
N LEU A 114 -3.24 -11.33 8.36
CA LEU A 114 -1.91 -11.31 8.99
C LEU A 114 -1.36 -12.72 9.18
N GLU A 115 -2.17 -13.66 9.69
CA GLU A 115 -1.73 -15.04 9.92
C GLU A 115 -1.49 -15.81 8.61
N LYS A 116 -2.29 -15.55 7.57
CA LYS A 116 -2.08 -16.13 6.22
C LYS A 116 -0.69 -15.78 5.70
N TYR A 117 -0.32 -14.51 5.73
CA TYR A 117 0.96 -14.07 5.16
C TYR A 117 2.13 -14.26 6.12
N ARG A 118 1.89 -14.28 7.42
CA ARG A 118 2.86 -14.75 8.41
C ARG A 118 3.26 -16.21 8.16
N ALA A 119 2.28 -17.08 7.91
CA ALA A 119 2.56 -18.49 7.61
C ALA A 119 3.32 -18.67 6.30
N LEU A 120 2.98 -17.86 5.28
CA LEU A 120 3.61 -17.96 3.96
C LEU A 120 5.07 -17.48 3.96
N PHE A 121 5.35 -16.33 4.58
CA PHE A 121 6.66 -15.70 4.52
C PHE A 121 7.52 -15.94 5.78
N GLY A 122 6.97 -16.54 6.82
CA GLY A 122 7.68 -16.72 8.10
C GLY A 122 8.00 -15.41 8.83
N LEU A 123 7.30 -14.31 8.51
CA LEU A 123 7.54 -12.97 9.04
C LEU A 123 6.43 -12.55 9.99
N PHE A 124 6.80 -11.86 11.07
CA PHE A 124 5.85 -11.39 12.08
C PHE A 124 5.74 -9.86 12.08
N ALA A 125 4.62 -9.35 11.58
CA ALA A 125 4.29 -7.91 11.60
C ALA A 125 3.67 -7.53 12.95
N ARG A 126 4.49 -7.41 13.99
CA ARG A 126 4.00 -7.08 15.33
C ARG A 126 3.14 -5.82 15.36
N ASN A 127 3.60 -4.74 14.71
CA ASN A 127 2.89 -3.47 14.66
C ASN A 127 1.98 -3.42 13.43
N VAL A 128 0.71 -3.11 13.68
CA VAL A 128 -0.33 -2.90 12.68
C VAL A 128 -0.80 -1.46 12.80
N PHE A 129 -0.50 -0.65 11.79
CA PHE A 129 -0.80 0.77 11.76
C PHE A 129 -2.14 1.01 11.06
N ILE A 130 -3.15 1.42 11.83
CA ILE A 130 -4.51 1.67 11.34
C ILE A 130 -4.68 3.17 11.13
N ASP A 131 -5.40 3.58 10.08
CA ASP A 131 -5.73 4.98 9.86
C ASP A 131 -6.16 5.66 11.17
N SER A 132 -5.44 6.71 11.56
CA SER A 132 -5.68 7.40 12.84
C SER A 132 -7.00 8.19 12.87
N ALA A 133 -7.66 8.40 11.72
CA ALA A 133 -8.99 9.01 11.66
C ALA A 133 -10.10 8.00 12.01
N ASP A 134 -9.80 6.69 11.97
CA ASP A 134 -10.76 5.64 12.31
C ASP A 134 -10.56 5.10 13.73
N GLU A 135 -10.91 5.90 14.70
CA GLU A 135 -10.85 5.51 16.12
C GLU A 135 -11.73 4.28 16.42
N ALA A 136 -12.85 4.12 15.72
CA ALA A 136 -13.79 3.01 15.93
C ALA A 136 -13.13 1.67 15.63
N THR A 137 -12.50 1.52 14.47
CA THR A 137 -11.76 0.30 14.10
C THR A 137 -10.57 0.05 15.02
N ILE A 138 -9.84 1.10 15.42
CA ILE A 138 -8.72 0.96 16.37
C ILE A 138 -9.23 0.38 17.71
N ILE A 139 -10.34 0.93 18.23
CA ILE A 139 -10.94 0.47 19.49
C ILE A 139 -11.39 -0.98 19.37
N GLU A 140 -12.06 -1.35 18.29
CA GLU A 140 -12.53 -2.74 18.07
C GLU A 140 -11.34 -3.71 17.95
N CYS A 141 -10.27 -3.36 17.25
CA CYS A 141 -9.05 -4.16 17.20
C CYS A 141 -8.39 -4.33 18.57
N GLN A 142 -8.35 -3.28 19.39
CA GLN A 142 -7.84 -3.36 20.74
C GLN A 142 -8.72 -4.17 21.69
N LYS A 143 -10.05 -4.11 21.54
CA LYS A 143 -10.99 -4.99 22.25
C LYS A 143 -10.79 -6.43 21.86
N TYR A 144 -10.70 -6.72 20.55
CA TYR A 144 -10.44 -8.05 20.04
C TYR A 144 -9.14 -8.64 20.60
N LYS A 145 -8.08 -7.83 20.63
CA LYS A 145 -6.81 -8.24 21.26
C LYS A 145 -6.98 -8.66 22.71
N ARG A 146 -7.70 -7.88 23.52
CA ARG A 146 -7.94 -8.19 24.94
C ARG A 146 -8.78 -9.45 25.14
N LEU A 147 -9.77 -9.67 24.27
CA LEU A 147 -10.70 -10.79 24.39
C LEU A 147 -10.10 -12.12 23.87
N HIS A 148 -9.28 -12.06 22.83
CA HIS A 148 -8.78 -13.25 22.13
C HIS A 148 -7.27 -13.47 22.28
N GLY A 149 -6.56 -12.62 23.03
CA GLY A 149 -5.13 -12.78 23.29
C GLY A 149 -4.26 -12.57 22.05
N SER A 150 -4.67 -11.68 21.11
CA SER A 150 -3.90 -11.40 19.89
C SER A 150 -2.51 -10.86 20.20
N ILE A 151 -1.51 -11.37 19.46
CA ILE A 151 -0.10 -11.00 19.59
C ILE A 151 0.26 -9.70 18.83
N TYR A 152 -0.66 -9.17 18.04
CA TYR A 152 -0.47 -7.95 17.26
C TYR A 152 -0.72 -6.70 18.09
N ASP A 153 0.05 -5.64 17.82
CA ASP A 153 -0.12 -4.32 18.43
C ASP A 153 -0.81 -3.39 17.43
N PHE A 154 -2.07 -3.05 17.69
CA PHE A 154 -2.87 -2.15 16.86
C PHE A 154 -2.66 -0.71 17.30
N VAL A 155 -2.05 0.09 16.43
CA VAL A 155 -1.64 1.47 16.74
C VAL A 155 -2.14 2.45 15.67
N PRO A 156 -2.47 3.69 16.06
CA PRO A 156 -2.82 4.71 15.07
C PRO A 156 -1.66 4.98 14.11
N ALA A 157 -1.96 5.10 12.82
CA ALA A 157 -0.98 5.46 11.82
C ALA A 157 -0.46 6.88 11.99
N TRP A 158 0.83 7.09 11.69
CA TRP A 158 1.46 8.40 11.78
C TRP A 158 1.11 9.26 10.56
N LYS A 159 0.25 10.28 10.73
CA LYS A 159 -0.19 11.17 9.65
C LYS A 159 0.47 12.55 9.62
N LYS A 160 1.49 12.83 10.45
CA LYS A 160 2.16 14.15 10.46
C LYS A 160 3.06 14.41 9.23
N THR A 161 3.38 13.39 8.43
CA THR A 161 4.09 13.56 7.16
C THR A 161 3.09 13.92 6.08
N LYS A 162 3.31 15.03 5.37
CA LYS A 162 2.42 15.47 4.28
C LYS A 162 2.35 14.40 3.18
N ILE A 163 1.22 14.32 2.49
CA ILE A 163 1.01 13.35 1.41
C ILE A 163 2.06 13.48 0.31
N ILE A 164 2.40 14.70 -0.08
CA ILE A 164 3.42 14.97 -1.10
C ILE A 164 4.80 14.45 -0.70
N ASP A 165 5.17 14.56 0.58
CA ASP A 165 6.45 14.07 1.08
C ASP A 165 6.49 12.54 1.08
N ARG A 166 5.36 11.88 1.38
CA ARG A 166 5.22 10.41 1.29
C ARG A 166 5.35 9.94 -0.15
N ILE A 167 4.69 10.62 -1.08
CA ILE A 167 4.76 10.34 -2.52
C ILE A 167 6.18 10.50 -3.02
N ASN A 168 6.87 11.58 -2.68
CA ASN A 168 8.25 11.84 -3.11
C ASN A 168 9.22 10.78 -2.59
N LEU A 169 9.10 10.35 -1.33
CA LEU A 169 9.90 9.27 -0.76
C LEU A 169 9.67 7.96 -1.52
N GLN A 170 8.42 7.56 -1.68
CA GLN A 170 8.04 6.31 -2.36
C GLN A 170 8.51 6.31 -3.81
N SER A 171 8.27 7.40 -4.56
CA SER A 171 8.73 7.55 -5.96
C SER A 171 10.25 7.47 -6.08
N GLY A 172 10.98 8.10 -5.15
CA GLY A 172 12.43 8.02 -5.12
C GLY A 172 12.95 6.60 -4.85
N TRP A 173 12.30 5.86 -3.95
CA TRP A 173 12.65 4.47 -3.67
C TRP A 173 12.29 3.54 -4.83
N MET A 174 11.14 3.75 -5.49
CA MET A 174 10.75 3.00 -6.68
C MET A 174 11.78 3.18 -7.80
N ALA A 175 12.14 4.42 -8.10
CA ALA A 175 13.13 4.73 -9.13
C ALA A 175 14.52 4.14 -8.84
N SER A 176 14.87 3.98 -7.55
CA SER A 176 16.18 3.49 -7.12
C SER A 176 16.21 1.99 -6.76
N GLY A 177 15.10 1.25 -6.99
CA GLY A 177 15.01 -0.19 -6.70
C GLY A 177 14.96 -0.55 -5.20
N TYR A 178 14.59 0.43 -4.34
CA TYR A 178 14.39 0.21 -2.91
C TYR A 178 12.94 -0.06 -2.53
N PHE A 179 12.01 0.03 -3.47
CA PHE A 179 10.60 -0.26 -3.28
C PHE A 179 10.17 -1.38 -4.23
N LEU A 180 9.81 -2.52 -3.67
CA LEU A 180 9.44 -3.72 -4.41
C LEU A 180 8.06 -4.20 -3.96
N LEU A 181 7.35 -4.91 -4.85
CA LEU A 181 6.07 -5.54 -4.60
C LEU A 181 6.10 -7.01 -5.05
N VAL A 182 5.53 -7.89 -4.24
CA VAL A 182 5.29 -9.29 -4.62
C VAL A 182 4.04 -9.35 -5.49
N GLU A 183 4.23 -9.44 -6.82
CA GLU A 183 3.15 -9.33 -7.80
C GLU A 183 2.03 -10.36 -7.60
N ASP A 184 2.36 -11.55 -7.10
CA ASP A 184 1.40 -12.64 -6.83
C ASP A 184 0.33 -12.23 -5.81
N TYR A 185 0.64 -11.30 -4.89
CA TYR A 185 -0.23 -10.96 -3.75
C TYR A 185 -0.50 -9.46 -3.59
N CYS A 186 0.07 -8.62 -4.45
CA CYS A 186 -0.08 -7.16 -4.36
C CYS A 186 -0.90 -6.56 -5.50
N LYS A 187 -1.69 -7.38 -6.22
CA LYS A 187 -2.47 -6.90 -7.35
C LYS A 187 -3.29 -5.64 -7.06
N PRO A 188 -4.03 -5.51 -5.94
CA PRO A 188 -4.80 -4.29 -5.66
C PRO A 188 -3.92 -3.03 -5.60
N GLU A 189 -2.77 -3.09 -4.93
CA GLU A 189 -1.84 -1.96 -4.84
C GLU A 189 -1.20 -1.65 -6.19
N ILE A 190 -0.85 -2.68 -6.98
CA ILE A 190 -0.30 -2.52 -8.33
C ILE A 190 -1.32 -1.81 -9.24
N ASP A 191 -2.59 -2.21 -9.18
CA ASP A 191 -3.67 -1.59 -9.97
C ASP A 191 -3.85 -0.11 -9.57
N GLU A 192 -3.83 0.21 -8.27
CA GLU A 192 -3.87 1.59 -7.79
C GLU A 192 -2.65 2.40 -8.24
N LEU A 193 -1.42 1.90 -8.05
CA LEU A 193 -0.19 2.58 -8.49
C LEU A 193 -0.18 2.91 -9.99
N ASN A 194 -0.80 2.08 -10.82
CA ASN A 194 -0.91 2.27 -12.26
C ASN A 194 -2.01 3.26 -12.67
N THR A 195 -2.90 3.63 -11.76
CA THR A 195 -4.05 4.51 -12.06
C THR A 195 -4.06 5.80 -11.24
N TYR A 196 -3.36 5.84 -10.11
CA TYR A 196 -3.32 7.00 -9.22
C TYR A 196 -2.74 8.21 -9.92
N SER A 197 -3.51 9.30 -9.98
CA SER A 197 -3.21 10.48 -10.79
C SER A 197 -3.29 11.78 -10.00
N TRP A 198 -2.64 12.81 -10.52
CA TRP A 198 -2.75 14.17 -10.00
C TRP A 198 -4.07 14.80 -10.46
N LYS A 199 -4.68 15.65 -9.62
CA LYS A 199 -5.82 16.49 -9.99
C LYS A 199 -5.42 17.43 -11.15
N GLU A 200 -6.34 17.63 -12.10
CA GLU A 200 -6.03 18.44 -13.30
C GLU A 200 -5.76 19.92 -12.97
N ASP A 201 -6.49 20.45 -11.98
CA ASP A 201 -6.50 21.88 -11.65
C ASP A 201 -5.67 22.24 -10.40
N ARG A 202 -4.97 21.27 -9.80
CA ARG A 202 -4.21 21.48 -8.56
C ARG A 202 -2.87 20.78 -8.61
N ASP A 203 -1.81 21.57 -8.63
CA ASP A 203 -0.44 21.07 -8.53
C ASP A 203 -0.21 20.39 -7.18
N ASN A 204 0.40 19.20 -7.21
CA ASN A 204 0.79 18.42 -6.04
C ASN A 204 -0.36 17.90 -5.15
N GLU A 205 -1.58 17.86 -5.65
CA GLU A 205 -2.73 17.24 -4.99
C GLU A 205 -3.19 16.03 -5.82
N PRO A 206 -3.10 14.80 -5.29
CA PRO A 206 -3.56 13.62 -6.02
C PRO A 206 -5.10 13.52 -6.00
N GLU A 207 -5.65 12.75 -6.93
CA GLU A 207 -7.06 12.37 -6.95
C GLU A 207 -7.41 11.55 -5.71
N ASP A 208 -8.63 11.73 -5.17
CA ASP A 208 -9.13 10.97 -4.05
C ASP A 208 -9.89 9.71 -4.53
N GLY A 209 -9.86 8.64 -3.76
CA GLY A 209 -10.83 7.53 -3.87
C GLY A 209 -10.39 6.25 -4.55
N HIS A 210 -9.14 6.15 -5.01
CA HIS A 210 -8.53 4.92 -5.53
C HIS A 210 -7.08 4.81 -5.07
N ASP A 211 -6.85 4.95 -3.75
CA ASP A 211 -5.53 4.99 -3.14
C ASP A 211 -5.47 4.28 -1.78
N HIS A 212 -6.44 3.38 -1.53
CA HIS A 212 -6.58 2.71 -0.24
C HIS A 212 -5.41 1.78 0.07
N ALA A 213 -4.98 0.95 -0.90
CA ALA A 213 -3.84 0.07 -0.72
C ALA A 213 -2.54 0.88 -0.65
N ILE A 214 -2.41 1.97 -1.43
CA ILE A 214 -1.28 2.90 -1.37
C ILE A 214 -1.19 3.54 0.01
N ASN A 215 -2.30 4.03 0.57
CA ASN A 215 -2.32 4.63 1.90
C ASN A 215 -2.00 3.61 2.99
N ALA A 216 -2.62 2.42 2.94
CA ALA A 216 -2.31 1.33 3.87
C ALA A 216 -0.83 0.95 3.82
N ASP A 217 -0.26 0.84 2.61
CA ASP A 217 1.17 0.57 2.45
C ASP A 217 2.02 1.68 3.07
N GLN A 218 1.69 2.94 2.82
CA GLN A 218 2.39 4.08 3.40
C GLN A 218 2.33 4.07 4.94
N TYR A 219 1.21 3.69 5.54
CA TYR A 219 1.11 3.55 7.00
C TYR A 219 2.06 2.46 7.53
N SER A 220 2.25 1.38 6.79
CA SER A 220 3.11 0.27 7.20
C SER A 220 4.59 0.67 7.33
N TRP A 221 5.12 1.48 6.40
CA TRP A 221 6.55 1.82 6.36
C TRP A 221 6.91 3.20 6.93
N LEU A 222 5.94 4.11 7.05
CA LEU A 222 6.20 5.49 7.45
C LEU A 222 6.97 5.64 8.77
N PRO A 223 6.68 4.85 9.84
CA PRO A 223 7.46 4.88 11.07
C PRO A 223 8.92 4.44 10.89
N TYR A 224 9.21 3.72 9.82
CA TYR A 224 10.51 3.11 9.53
C TYR A 224 11.20 3.73 8.31
N LYS A 225 10.70 4.85 7.77
CA LYS A 225 11.19 5.47 6.52
C LYS A 225 12.70 5.69 6.47
N ASN A 226 13.34 5.99 7.60
CA ASN A 226 14.79 6.19 7.67
C ASN A 226 15.61 4.89 7.50
N ARG A 227 14.95 3.73 7.51
CA ARG A 227 15.59 2.42 7.26
C ARG A 227 15.53 2.00 5.79
N ILE A 228 14.84 2.76 4.93
CA ILE A 228 14.64 2.48 3.51
C ILE A 228 15.55 3.38 2.68
N GLY A 229 16.07 2.85 1.58
CA GLY A 229 16.92 3.58 0.65
C GLY A 229 18.32 3.86 1.18
N ARG A 230 19.12 4.61 0.43
CA ARG A 230 20.43 5.06 0.89
C ARG A 230 20.27 5.97 2.10
N GLY A 231 20.96 5.65 3.19
CA GLY A 231 21.00 6.54 4.34
C GLY A 231 21.50 7.89 3.88
N GLY A 232 20.71 8.94 4.14
CA GLY A 232 21.23 10.29 4.01
C GLY A 232 22.45 10.37 4.92
N THR A 233 23.61 10.62 4.34
CA THR A 233 24.76 11.12 5.08
C THR A 233 24.28 12.46 5.67
N HIS A 234 24.01 12.49 6.97
CA HIS A 234 23.94 13.76 7.67
C HIS A 234 25.33 14.40 7.54
N GLN A 235 25.46 15.35 6.60
CA GLN A 235 26.49 16.38 6.66
C GLN A 235 25.99 17.49 7.57
#